data_87c01be6838d4ab1638f686825e990c4
#
_entry.id   87c01be6838d4ab1638f686825e990c4
#
_cell.length_a   1.000
_cell.length_b   1.000
_cell.length_c   1.000
_cell.angle_alpha   90.00
_cell.angle_beta   90.00
_cell.angle_gamma   90.00
#
_symmetry.space_group_name_H-M   'P 1'
#
loop_
_entity.id
_entity.type
_entity.pdbx_description
1 polymer ?
#
loop_
_entity_poly.entity_id
_entity_poly.type
_entity_poly.pdbx_seq_one_letter_code
_entity_poly.pdbx_strand_id
1 'polypeptide(L)'
;MLLAGPSLIDPLFNKYEPVPPGPVLTALEQIADDVKIPHDRIFMYDGSRQSERFTANVAGIGPTARIAISDVALKQASLAEVRAVTGHEAGHYKLGHVWRAVVVLPLIALLFFFLLGRLFTAAARLLGSDARLDEPRGLPVFTVIGSVLALLLTPVMSSLTRIGESEADAYSLSTVNEPDALASALVKTAEYRYPRPSALEEALFYDHPSVEKRVLRAMEWKAAHPHPGAPPAQ
;
A
#
# COMPACT_ATOMS: atom_id res chain seq x y z
N MET A 1 10.51 8.00 4.67
CA MET A 1 9.29 7.75 5.45
C MET A 1 9.12 6.29 5.82
N LEU A 2 9.17 5.34 4.88
CA LEU A 2 8.91 3.91 5.13
C LEU A 2 9.77 3.25 6.24
N LEU A 3 11.00 3.65 6.42
CA LEU A 3 11.93 3.05 7.39
C LEU A 3 11.92 3.74 8.76
N ALA A 4 11.86 5.07 8.78
CA ALA A 4 11.92 5.88 9.98
C ALA A 4 10.53 6.36 10.47
N GLY A 5 9.51 6.25 9.62
CA GLY A 5 8.14 6.65 9.93
C GLY A 5 7.65 6.07 11.25
N PRO A 6 7.64 4.72 11.41
CA PRO A 6 7.09 4.09 12.62
C PRO A 6 7.75 4.52 13.93
N SER A 7 9.03 4.82 13.91
CA SER A 7 9.81 5.12 15.11
C SER A 7 9.94 6.61 15.43
N LEU A 8 9.93 7.46 14.40
CA LEU A 8 10.23 8.89 14.55
C LEU A 8 9.07 9.80 14.20
N ILE A 9 8.27 9.46 13.20
CA ILE A 9 7.24 10.35 12.64
C ILE A 9 5.87 10.03 13.21
N ASP A 10 5.46 8.78 13.18
CA ASP A 10 4.13 8.37 13.59
C ASP A 10 3.81 8.73 15.06
N PRO A 11 4.76 8.60 16.04
CA PRO A 11 4.50 8.98 17.41
C PRO A 11 4.29 10.49 17.63
N LEU A 12 4.64 11.34 16.65
CA LEU A 12 4.36 12.77 16.70
C LEU A 12 2.88 13.07 16.40
N PHE A 13 2.20 12.19 15.69
CA PHE A 13 0.83 12.40 15.24
C PHE A 13 -0.18 11.52 15.96
N ASN A 14 0.24 10.35 16.47
CA ASN A 14 -0.63 9.35 17.08
C ASN A 14 -0.09 8.87 18.41
N LYS A 15 -1.01 8.53 19.32
CA LYS A 15 -0.68 7.81 20.55
C LYS A 15 -0.79 6.30 20.27
N TYR A 16 0.25 5.57 20.68
CA TYR A 16 0.30 4.13 20.57
C TYR A 16 0.14 3.49 21.94
N GLU A 17 -0.78 2.55 22.06
CA GLU A 17 -1.05 1.79 23.27
C GLU A 17 -1.10 0.30 22.95
N PRO A 18 -0.78 -0.59 23.89
CA PRO A 18 -0.97 -2.02 23.68
C PRO A 18 -2.42 -2.33 23.28
N VAL A 19 -2.63 -3.29 22.37
CA VAL A 19 -3.98 -3.75 22.04
C VAL A 19 -4.58 -4.43 23.28
N PRO A 20 -5.83 -4.11 23.68
CA PRO A 20 -6.48 -4.75 24.81
C PRO A 20 -6.56 -6.28 24.65
N PRO A 21 -6.43 -7.04 25.76
CA PRO A 21 -6.60 -8.50 25.72
C PRO A 21 -7.97 -8.89 25.14
N GLY A 22 -7.96 -9.88 24.24
CA GLY A 22 -9.19 -10.35 23.60
C GLY A 22 -8.94 -11.01 22.24
N PRO A 23 -10.02 -11.39 21.54
CA PRO A 23 -9.92 -12.13 20.28
C PRO A 23 -9.11 -11.41 19.20
N VAL A 24 -9.15 -10.06 19.18
CA VAL A 24 -8.38 -9.27 18.23
C VAL A 24 -6.90 -9.39 18.52
N LEU A 25 -6.45 -9.22 19.79
CA LEU A 25 -5.05 -9.38 20.15
C LEU A 25 -4.55 -10.78 19.77
N THR A 26 -5.29 -11.83 20.12
CA THR A 26 -4.91 -13.21 19.78
C THR A 26 -4.77 -13.41 18.27
N ALA A 27 -5.65 -12.82 17.46
CA ALA A 27 -5.56 -12.90 16.02
C ALA A 27 -4.33 -12.16 15.46
N LEU A 28 -4.01 -11.00 16.04
CA LEU A 28 -2.82 -10.22 15.65
C LEU A 28 -1.53 -10.93 16.08
N GLU A 29 -1.51 -11.60 17.23
CA GLU A 29 -0.38 -12.42 17.68
C GLU A 29 -0.09 -13.58 16.72
N GLN A 30 -1.12 -14.26 16.21
CA GLN A 30 -0.97 -15.31 15.19
C GLN A 30 -0.32 -14.78 13.91
N ILE A 31 -0.74 -13.60 13.45
CA ILE A 31 -0.13 -12.95 12.27
C ILE A 31 1.30 -12.50 12.58
N ALA A 32 1.55 -11.99 13.79
CA ALA A 32 2.88 -11.56 14.23
C ALA A 32 3.88 -12.73 14.23
N ASP A 33 3.44 -13.93 14.64
CA ASP A 33 4.25 -15.15 14.60
C ASP A 33 4.67 -15.50 13.17
N ASP A 34 3.76 -15.42 12.19
CA ASP A 34 4.05 -15.71 10.78
C ASP A 34 5.11 -14.77 10.18
N VAL A 35 5.09 -13.51 10.59
CA VAL A 35 6.05 -12.50 10.12
C VAL A 35 7.20 -12.24 11.08
N LYS A 36 7.28 -12.99 12.19
CA LYS A 36 8.32 -12.92 13.21
C LYS A 36 8.45 -11.55 13.88
N ILE A 37 7.30 -10.94 14.19
CA ILE A 37 7.23 -9.71 14.98
C ILE A 37 6.94 -10.09 16.43
N PRO A 38 7.70 -9.59 17.43
CA PRO A 38 7.43 -9.86 18.83
C PRO A 38 6.05 -9.35 19.27
N HIS A 39 5.38 -10.09 20.18
CA HIS A 39 4.01 -9.74 20.63
C HIS A 39 3.95 -8.42 21.39
N ASP A 40 5.02 -8.00 22.05
CA ASP A 40 5.16 -6.68 22.68
C ASP A 40 5.24 -5.51 21.67
N ARG A 41 5.22 -5.81 20.36
CA ARG A 41 5.22 -4.87 19.26
C ARG A 41 3.86 -4.78 18.55
N ILE A 42 2.78 -5.16 19.21
CA ILE A 42 1.41 -5.06 18.71
C ILE A 42 0.71 -3.90 19.41
N PHE A 43 0.33 -2.87 18.67
CA PHE A 43 -0.21 -1.63 19.19
C PHE A 43 -1.56 -1.27 18.59
N MET A 44 -2.36 -0.56 19.37
CA MET A 44 -3.47 0.26 18.90
C MET A 44 -3.03 1.72 18.85
N TYR A 45 -3.56 2.49 17.90
CA TYR A 45 -3.36 3.94 17.85
C TYR A 45 -4.68 4.70 17.66
N ASP A 46 -4.69 5.96 18.07
CA ASP A 46 -5.84 6.87 18.09
C ASP A 46 -6.18 7.42 16.69
N GLY A 47 -6.35 6.54 15.70
CA GLY A 47 -6.64 6.89 14.31
C GLY A 47 -7.95 7.66 14.13
N SER A 48 -8.93 7.46 15.02
CA SER A 48 -10.21 8.19 15.00
C SER A 48 -10.08 9.71 15.11
N ARG A 49 -8.95 10.22 15.56
CA ARG A 49 -8.64 11.67 15.55
C ARG A 49 -8.43 12.24 14.15
N GLN A 50 -8.12 11.39 13.18
CA GLN A 50 -7.75 11.79 11.81
C GLN A 50 -8.75 11.30 10.77
N SER A 51 -9.35 10.14 10.97
CA SER A 51 -10.24 9.50 10.01
C SER A 51 -11.15 8.47 10.69
N GLU A 52 -12.35 8.30 10.15
CA GLU A 52 -13.27 7.22 10.55
C GLU A 52 -12.97 5.88 9.85
N ARG A 53 -11.89 5.81 9.09
CA ARG A 53 -11.49 4.57 8.42
C ARG A 53 -10.79 3.64 9.38
N PHE A 54 -11.15 2.37 9.31
CA PHE A 54 -10.30 1.39 9.95
C PHE A 54 -9.05 1.13 9.10
N THR A 55 -7.92 1.14 9.76
CA THR A 55 -6.63 0.88 9.13
C THR A 55 -5.79 0.00 10.02
N ALA A 56 -4.98 -0.84 9.39
CA ALA A 56 -3.90 -1.55 10.03
C ALA A 56 -2.60 -1.25 9.26
N ASN A 57 -1.47 -1.41 9.89
CA ASN A 57 -0.19 -1.36 9.22
C ASN A 57 0.80 -2.33 9.88
N VAL A 58 1.69 -2.88 9.07
CA VAL A 58 2.87 -3.63 9.51
C VAL A 58 4.08 -2.88 8.99
N ALA A 59 4.84 -2.27 9.88
CA ALA A 59 5.88 -1.33 9.52
C ALA A 59 7.12 -1.46 10.41
N GLY A 60 8.24 -0.89 9.96
CA GLY A 60 9.53 -1.00 10.62
C GLY A 60 10.41 -2.09 10.04
N ILE A 61 11.60 -2.29 10.62
CA ILE A 61 12.59 -3.27 10.14
C ILE A 61 13.25 -3.92 11.34
N GLY A 62 13.35 -5.25 11.32
CA GLY A 62 14.00 -6.01 12.38
C GLY A 62 13.45 -5.64 13.76
N PRO A 63 14.27 -5.12 14.69
CA PRO A 63 13.82 -4.80 16.05
C PRO A 63 12.78 -3.66 16.13
N THR A 64 12.63 -2.84 15.08
CA THR A 64 11.63 -1.77 15.04
C THR A 64 10.33 -2.18 14.37
N ALA A 65 10.24 -3.40 13.84
CA ALA A 65 9.03 -3.91 13.21
C ALA A 65 7.89 -3.99 14.23
N ARG A 66 6.70 -3.58 13.81
CA ARG A 66 5.49 -3.58 14.64
C ARG A 66 4.25 -3.77 13.81
N ILE A 67 3.21 -4.29 14.45
CA ILE A 67 1.84 -4.28 13.94
C ILE A 67 1.10 -3.15 14.67
N ALA A 68 0.41 -2.30 13.94
CA ALA A 68 -0.43 -1.27 14.52
C ALA A 68 -1.82 -1.26 13.86
N ILE A 69 -2.86 -1.15 14.70
CA ILE A 69 -4.26 -1.13 14.27
C ILE A 69 -4.93 0.14 14.80
N SER A 70 -5.78 0.79 14.01
CA SER A 70 -6.52 1.96 14.48
C SER A 70 -7.58 1.58 15.51
N ASP A 71 -7.89 2.48 16.44
CA ASP A 71 -9.00 2.32 17.39
C ASP A 71 -10.36 2.22 16.68
N VAL A 72 -10.48 2.78 15.48
CA VAL A 72 -11.64 2.63 14.59
C VAL A 72 -11.83 1.18 14.16
N ALA A 73 -10.74 0.47 13.87
CA ALA A 73 -10.79 -0.93 13.49
C ALA A 73 -11.38 -1.80 14.61
N LEU A 74 -11.00 -1.53 15.87
CA LEU A 74 -11.56 -2.26 17.03
C LEU A 74 -13.07 -2.02 17.23
N LYS A 75 -13.60 -0.89 16.77
CA LYS A 75 -15.00 -0.50 16.93
C LYS A 75 -15.89 -0.93 15.77
N GLN A 76 -15.37 -0.94 14.55
CA GLN A 76 -16.19 -1.03 13.32
C GLN A 76 -15.91 -2.27 12.47
N ALA A 77 -14.73 -2.88 12.60
CA ALA A 77 -14.38 -4.06 11.82
C ALA A 77 -14.74 -5.35 12.56
N SER A 78 -15.20 -6.35 11.83
CA SER A 78 -15.30 -7.72 12.35
C SER A 78 -13.92 -8.31 12.59
N LEU A 79 -13.82 -9.32 13.44
CA LEU A 79 -12.55 -10.03 13.68
C LEU A 79 -11.95 -10.59 12.39
N ALA A 80 -12.77 -11.11 11.49
CA ALA A 80 -12.35 -11.62 10.19
C ALA A 80 -11.78 -10.50 9.29
N GLU A 81 -12.39 -9.30 9.30
CA GLU A 81 -11.87 -8.13 8.56
C GLU A 81 -10.53 -7.65 9.13
N VAL A 82 -10.40 -7.61 10.47
CA VAL A 82 -9.12 -7.28 11.11
C VAL A 82 -8.05 -8.27 10.67
N ARG A 83 -8.33 -9.57 10.68
CA ARG A 83 -7.40 -10.61 10.22
C ARG A 83 -7.04 -10.42 8.76
N ALA A 84 -8.03 -10.25 7.88
CA ALA A 84 -7.80 -10.11 6.44
C ALA A 84 -6.94 -8.90 6.10
N VAL A 85 -7.25 -7.73 6.67
CA VAL A 85 -6.49 -6.48 6.43
C VAL A 85 -5.10 -6.55 7.04
N THR A 86 -4.97 -7.04 8.28
CA THR A 86 -3.63 -7.20 8.89
C THR A 86 -2.80 -8.25 8.15
N GLY A 87 -3.43 -9.31 7.63
CA GLY A 87 -2.78 -10.30 6.78
C GLY A 87 -2.26 -9.70 5.47
N HIS A 88 -3.01 -8.78 4.86
CA HIS A 88 -2.57 -8.01 3.69
C HIS A 88 -1.34 -7.15 4.02
N GLU A 89 -1.38 -6.38 5.10
CA GLU A 89 -0.24 -5.58 5.55
C GLU A 89 0.99 -6.43 5.90
N ALA A 90 0.75 -7.59 6.54
CA ALA A 90 1.79 -8.57 6.81
C ALA A 90 2.41 -9.12 5.51
N GLY A 91 1.61 -9.26 4.45
CA GLY A 91 2.08 -9.61 3.11
C GLY A 91 3.08 -8.60 2.56
N HIS A 92 2.79 -7.30 2.66
CA HIS A 92 3.74 -6.25 2.27
C HIS A 92 5.08 -6.37 3.00
N TYR A 93 5.01 -6.60 4.31
CA TYR A 93 6.21 -6.76 5.15
C TYR A 93 6.98 -8.04 4.79
N LYS A 94 6.30 -9.20 4.73
CA LYS A 94 6.88 -10.52 4.48
C LYS A 94 7.54 -10.64 3.12
N LEU A 95 6.91 -10.09 2.08
CA LEU A 95 7.38 -10.11 0.70
C LEU A 95 8.42 -9.02 0.40
N GLY A 96 8.74 -8.19 1.39
CA GLY A 96 9.80 -7.21 1.29
C GLY A 96 9.50 -6.07 0.31
N HIS A 97 8.24 -5.64 0.17
CA HIS A 97 7.84 -4.58 -0.75
C HIS A 97 8.55 -3.25 -0.43
N VAL A 98 8.84 -2.98 0.85
CA VAL A 98 9.64 -1.82 1.26
C VAL A 98 11.06 -1.88 0.69
N TRP A 99 11.70 -3.05 0.74
CA TRP A 99 13.05 -3.23 0.19
C TRP A 99 13.05 -3.13 -1.33
N ARG A 100 12.03 -3.66 -2.00
CA ARG A 100 11.82 -3.46 -3.43
C ARG A 100 11.76 -1.97 -3.76
N ALA A 101 10.97 -1.20 -3.00
CA ALA A 101 10.87 0.24 -3.19
C ALA A 101 12.20 0.97 -2.95
N VAL A 102 12.95 0.61 -1.89
CA VAL A 102 14.27 1.19 -1.57
C VAL A 102 15.28 1.00 -2.71
N VAL A 103 15.18 -0.08 -3.48
CA VAL A 103 16.06 -0.33 -4.64
C VAL A 103 15.51 0.33 -5.90
N VAL A 104 14.22 0.16 -6.19
CA VAL A 104 13.63 0.57 -7.46
C VAL A 104 13.46 2.09 -7.56
N LEU A 105 13.04 2.77 -6.47
CA LEU A 105 12.81 4.22 -6.51
C LEU A 105 14.08 5.03 -6.84
N PRO A 106 15.25 4.76 -6.25
CA PRO A 106 16.48 5.45 -6.66
C PRO A 106 16.86 5.19 -8.12
N LEU A 107 16.65 3.97 -8.63
CA LEU A 107 16.93 3.66 -10.04
C LEU A 107 16.02 4.46 -10.98
N ILE A 108 14.74 4.57 -10.64
CA ILE A 108 13.79 5.41 -11.40
C ILE A 108 14.17 6.88 -11.30
N ALA A 109 14.59 7.35 -10.13
CA ALA A 109 15.06 8.72 -9.95
C ALA A 109 16.32 9.00 -10.78
N LEU A 110 17.27 8.08 -10.79
CA LEU A 110 18.47 8.19 -11.64
C LEU A 110 18.10 8.26 -13.12
N LEU A 111 17.22 7.40 -13.58
CA LEU A 111 16.70 7.42 -14.95
C LEU A 111 16.00 8.74 -15.26
N PHE A 112 15.16 9.23 -14.35
CA PHE A 112 14.45 10.51 -14.51
C PHE A 112 15.44 11.67 -14.70
N PHE A 113 16.42 11.83 -13.80
CA PHE A 113 17.39 12.91 -13.89
C PHE A 113 18.33 12.76 -15.07
N PHE A 114 18.69 11.53 -15.45
CA PHE A 114 19.46 11.26 -16.67
C PHE A 114 18.70 11.73 -17.91
N LEU A 115 17.44 11.33 -18.06
CA LEU A 115 16.59 11.73 -19.18
C LEU A 115 16.36 13.25 -19.20
N LEU A 116 16.08 13.84 -18.03
CA LEU A 116 15.91 15.28 -17.90
C LEU A 116 17.16 16.02 -18.38
N GLY A 117 18.34 15.64 -17.94
CA GLY A 117 19.59 16.24 -18.39
C GLY A 117 19.85 16.06 -19.89
N ARG A 118 19.56 14.86 -20.42
CA ARG A 118 19.74 14.55 -21.87
C ARG A 118 18.79 15.31 -22.77
N LEU A 119 17.55 15.53 -22.32
CA LEU A 119 16.49 16.12 -23.13
C LEU A 119 16.37 17.65 -22.93
N PHE A 120 17.00 18.21 -21.89
CA PHE A 120 16.82 19.61 -21.49
C PHE A 120 17.08 20.58 -22.64
N THR A 121 18.22 20.47 -23.28
CA THR A 121 18.62 21.41 -24.37
C THR A 121 17.68 21.35 -25.58
N ALA A 122 17.20 20.14 -25.91
CA ALA A 122 16.24 19.99 -27.00
C ALA A 122 14.87 20.59 -26.64
N ALA A 123 14.43 20.37 -25.40
CA ALA A 123 13.18 20.94 -24.87
C ALA A 123 13.26 22.47 -24.77
N ALA A 124 14.36 23.01 -24.29
CA ALA A 124 14.56 24.47 -24.23
C ALA A 124 14.41 25.09 -25.65
N ARG A 125 15.08 24.54 -26.65
CA ARG A 125 14.95 25.00 -28.05
C ARG A 125 13.51 24.89 -28.57
N LEU A 126 12.80 23.79 -28.28
CA LEU A 126 11.43 23.60 -28.70
C LEU A 126 10.50 24.66 -28.06
N LEU A 127 10.79 25.10 -26.86
CA LEU A 127 10.07 26.14 -26.13
C LEU A 127 10.57 27.56 -26.46
N GLY A 128 11.45 27.73 -27.47
CA GLY A 128 11.98 29.04 -27.87
C GLY A 128 12.95 29.65 -26.87
N SER A 129 13.60 28.85 -26.03
CA SER A 129 14.54 29.27 -24.99
C SER A 129 15.94 28.80 -25.29
N ASP A 130 16.94 29.65 -24.97
CA ASP A 130 18.36 29.33 -24.98
C ASP A 130 18.91 29.05 -23.57
N ALA A 131 18.02 28.96 -22.58
CA ALA A 131 18.38 28.71 -21.19
C ALA A 131 19.11 27.38 -21.00
N ARG A 132 20.04 27.35 -20.06
CA ARG A 132 20.79 26.16 -19.65
C ARG A 132 20.23 25.60 -18.37
N LEU A 133 20.49 24.31 -18.11
CA LEU A 133 20.01 23.63 -16.91
C LEU A 133 20.59 24.21 -15.61
N ASP A 134 21.81 24.76 -15.68
CA ASP A 134 22.54 25.36 -14.55
C ASP A 134 22.20 26.85 -14.32
N GLU A 135 21.23 27.41 -15.06
CA GLU A 135 20.81 28.80 -14.92
C GLU A 135 19.40 28.92 -14.32
N PRO A 136 19.14 29.95 -13.49
CA PRO A 136 17.78 30.15 -12.92
C PRO A 136 16.70 30.32 -13.99
N ARG A 137 17.00 30.90 -15.14
CA ARG A 137 16.09 31.04 -16.28
C ARG A 137 15.76 29.71 -16.96
N GLY A 138 16.47 28.63 -16.62
CA GLY A 138 16.13 27.25 -17.02
C GLY A 138 14.99 26.62 -16.22
N LEU A 139 14.60 27.19 -15.10
CA LEU A 139 13.57 26.62 -14.22
C LEU A 139 12.22 26.36 -14.92
N PRO A 140 11.66 27.25 -15.75
CA PRO A 140 10.43 26.94 -16.49
C PRO A 140 10.57 25.72 -17.42
N VAL A 141 11.70 25.61 -18.13
CA VAL A 141 11.99 24.46 -19.01
C VAL A 141 12.11 23.19 -18.18
N PHE A 142 12.84 23.24 -17.06
CA PHE A 142 12.97 22.14 -16.12
C PHE A 142 11.59 21.66 -15.62
N THR A 143 10.72 22.59 -15.25
CA THR A 143 9.38 22.27 -14.76
C THR A 143 8.54 21.57 -15.82
N VAL A 144 8.53 22.08 -17.05
CA VAL A 144 7.75 21.49 -18.15
C VAL A 144 8.23 20.08 -18.45
N ILE A 145 9.54 19.92 -18.72
CA ILE A 145 10.07 18.60 -19.07
C ILE A 145 10.00 17.62 -17.89
N GLY A 146 10.25 18.10 -16.67
CA GLY A 146 10.12 17.29 -15.47
C GLY A 146 8.69 16.79 -15.28
N SER A 147 7.69 17.64 -15.49
CA SER A 147 6.27 17.25 -15.43
C SER A 147 5.90 16.21 -16.50
N VAL A 148 6.37 16.39 -17.73
CA VAL A 148 6.15 15.41 -18.82
C VAL A 148 6.79 14.06 -18.48
N LEU A 149 8.05 14.07 -18.03
CA LEU A 149 8.74 12.84 -17.64
C LEU A 149 8.05 12.15 -16.44
N ALA A 150 7.63 12.92 -15.42
CA ALA A 150 6.90 12.39 -14.29
C ALA A 150 5.58 11.74 -14.73
N LEU A 151 4.81 12.40 -15.61
CA LEU A 151 3.58 11.86 -16.17
C LEU A 151 3.84 10.54 -16.93
N LEU A 152 4.90 10.46 -17.73
CA LEU A 152 5.26 9.24 -18.46
C LEU A 152 5.73 8.11 -17.54
N LEU A 153 6.29 8.43 -16.37
CA LEU A 153 6.70 7.44 -15.37
C LEU A 153 5.56 6.99 -14.46
N THR A 154 4.46 7.75 -14.38
CA THR A 154 3.30 7.42 -13.54
C THR A 154 2.76 5.99 -13.78
N PRO A 155 2.53 5.53 -15.02
CA PRO A 155 2.05 4.17 -15.26
C PRO A 155 3.02 3.08 -14.77
N VAL A 156 4.32 3.35 -14.85
CA VAL A 156 5.36 2.42 -14.37
C VAL A 156 5.28 2.30 -12.85
N MET A 157 5.25 3.44 -12.15
CA MET A 157 5.12 3.47 -10.69
C MET A 157 3.84 2.81 -10.22
N SER A 158 2.71 3.16 -10.83
CA SER A 158 1.41 2.58 -10.53
C SER A 158 1.39 1.07 -10.77
N SER A 159 2.05 0.58 -11.82
CA SER A 159 2.14 -0.86 -12.10
C SER A 159 2.93 -1.60 -11.03
N LEU A 160 4.04 -1.04 -10.56
CA LEU A 160 4.84 -1.63 -9.46
C LEU A 160 4.02 -1.73 -8.17
N THR A 161 3.25 -0.70 -7.85
CA THR A 161 2.36 -0.71 -6.68
C THR A 161 1.25 -1.74 -6.84
N ARG A 162 0.56 -1.79 -8.01
CA ARG A 162 -0.49 -2.79 -8.27
C ARG A 162 0.00 -4.24 -8.18
N ILE A 163 1.24 -4.51 -8.59
CA ILE A 163 1.85 -5.84 -8.41
C ILE A 163 1.99 -6.13 -6.92
N GLY A 164 2.55 -5.22 -6.15
CA GLY A 164 2.69 -5.38 -4.70
C GLY A 164 1.36 -5.59 -3.97
N GLU A 165 0.32 -4.81 -4.32
CA GLU A 165 -1.04 -4.98 -3.80
C GLU A 165 -1.62 -6.36 -4.09
N SER A 166 -1.40 -6.84 -5.33
CA SER A 166 -1.86 -8.17 -5.76
C SER A 166 -1.15 -9.29 -5.01
N GLU A 167 0.14 -9.14 -4.76
CA GLU A 167 0.95 -10.07 -3.98
C GLU A 167 0.52 -10.08 -2.51
N ALA A 168 0.23 -8.91 -1.93
CA ALA A 168 -0.24 -8.79 -0.54
C ALA A 168 -1.64 -9.39 -0.35
N ASP A 169 -2.56 -9.18 -1.31
CA ASP A 169 -3.86 -9.84 -1.30
C ASP A 169 -3.72 -11.36 -1.35
N ALA A 170 -2.88 -11.88 -2.25
CA ALA A 170 -2.63 -13.31 -2.37
C ALA A 170 -2.01 -13.90 -1.08
N TYR A 171 -1.11 -13.17 -0.44
CA TYR A 171 -0.55 -13.56 0.85
C TYR A 171 -1.64 -13.63 1.93
N SER A 172 -2.48 -12.60 2.07
CA SER A 172 -3.59 -12.60 3.02
C SER A 172 -4.53 -13.79 2.80
N LEU A 173 -4.93 -14.03 1.54
CA LEU A 173 -5.80 -15.15 1.19
C LEU A 173 -5.17 -16.50 1.53
N SER A 174 -3.88 -16.70 1.24
CA SER A 174 -3.20 -17.97 1.49
C SER A 174 -2.88 -18.24 2.96
N THR A 175 -2.69 -17.20 3.77
CA THR A 175 -2.23 -17.33 5.16
C THR A 175 -3.38 -17.23 6.15
N VAL A 176 -4.25 -16.23 5.96
CA VAL A 176 -5.38 -15.93 6.85
C VAL A 176 -6.66 -16.64 6.39
N ASN A 177 -6.83 -16.80 5.09
CA ASN A 177 -7.96 -17.47 4.43
C ASN A 177 -9.33 -16.94 4.82
N GLU A 178 -9.49 -15.61 4.78
CA GLU A 178 -10.74 -14.89 5.06
C GLU A 178 -11.22 -14.12 3.80
N PRO A 179 -11.57 -14.80 2.70
CA PRO A 179 -11.87 -14.14 1.42
C PRO A 179 -13.08 -13.21 1.46
N ASP A 180 -14.15 -13.59 2.18
CA ASP A 180 -15.34 -12.73 2.32
C ASP A 180 -15.02 -11.46 3.11
N ALA A 181 -14.21 -11.59 4.14
CA ALA A 181 -13.80 -10.46 4.97
C ALA A 181 -12.85 -9.52 4.23
N LEU A 182 -11.92 -10.06 3.43
CA LEU A 182 -11.07 -9.25 2.56
C LEU A 182 -11.92 -8.48 1.55
N ALA A 183 -12.86 -9.14 0.88
CA ALA A 183 -13.77 -8.50 -0.06
C ALA A 183 -14.62 -7.40 0.61
N SER A 184 -15.17 -7.67 1.80
CA SER A 184 -15.94 -6.70 2.59
C SER A 184 -15.09 -5.48 2.96
N ALA A 185 -13.89 -5.68 3.47
CA ALA A 185 -12.96 -4.61 3.82
C ALA A 185 -12.61 -3.74 2.61
N LEU A 186 -12.32 -4.35 1.45
CA LEU A 186 -12.04 -3.64 0.19
C LEU A 186 -13.21 -2.76 -0.26
N VAL A 187 -14.44 -3.23 -0.12
CA VAL A 187 -15.65 -2.45 -0.46
C VAL A 187 -15.84 -1.30 0.54
N LYS A 188 -15.72 -1.56 1.84
CA LYS A 188 -15.87 -0.53 2.88
C LYS A 188 -14.83 0.59 2.76
N THR A 189 -13.63 0.28 2.30
CA THR A 189 -12.54 1.25 2.15
C THR A 189 -12.46 1.90 0.77
N ALA A 190 -13.36 1.54 -0.14
CA ALA A 190 -13.38 1.99 -1.55
C ALA A 190 -13.91 3.42 -1.77
N GLU A 191 -14.35 4.14 -0.74
CA GLU A 191 -15.14 5.38 -0.77
C GLU A 191 -14.74 6.43 -1.82
N TYR A 192 -13.47 6.49 -2.23
CA TYR A 192 -12.98 7.50 -3.21
C TYR A 192 -12.56 6.91 -4.54
N ARG A 193 -12.72 5.61 -4.73
CA ARG A 193 -12.24 4.93 -5.93
C ARG A 193 -13.42 4.47 -6.74
N TYR A 194 -13.47 4.85 -8.00
CA TYR A 194 -14.42 4.24 -8.91
C TYR A 194 -14.13 2.73 -8.99
N PRO A 195 -15.09 1.89 -8.59
CA PRO A 195 -14.82 0.46 -8.38
C PRO A 195 -14.49 -0.30 -9.66
N ARG A 196 -14.89 0.23 -10.83
CA ARG A 196 -14.81 -0.43 -12.13
C ARG A 196 -14.25 0.50 -13.23
N PRO A 197 -13.00 0.97 -13.11
CA PRO A 197 -12.37 1.78 -14.14
C PRO A 197 -12.19 0.99 -15.44
N SER A 198 -12.03 1.68 -16.56
CA SER A 198 -11.58 1.05 -17.79
C SER A 198 -10.15 0.51 -17.63
N ALA A 199 -9.77 -0.50 -18.44
CA ALA A 199 -8.43 -1.08 -18.36
C ALA A 199 -7.32 -0.03 -18.62
N LEU A 200 -7.56 0.92 -19.53
CA LEU A 200 -6.62 1.99 -19.81
C LEU A 200 -6.50 2.98 -18.63
N GLU A 201 -7.62 3.38 -18.06
CA GLU A 201 -7.66 4.27 -16.90
C GLU A 201 -6.95 3.66 -15.70
N GLU A 202 -7.22 2.38 -15.41
CA GLU A 202 -6.52 1.65 -14.34
C GLU A 202 -5.02 1.56 -14.62
N ALA A 203 -4.62 1.26 -15.86
CA ALA A 203 -3.22 1.14 -16.22
C ALA A 203 -2.46 2.46 -16.06
N LEU A 204 -3.08 3.59 -16.39
CA LEU A 204 -2.43 4.90 -16.40
C LEU A 204 -2.46 5.60 -15.04
N PHE A 205 -3.57 5.51 -14.29
CA PHE A 205 -3.82 6.41 -13.16
C PHE A 205 -4.04 5.72 -11.82
N TYR A 206 -4.30 4.40 -11.78
CA TYR A 206 -4.59 3.69 -10.55
C TYR A 206 -3.32 3.04 -9.98
N ASP A 207 -2.99 3.40 -8.77
CA ASP A 207 -1.88 2.81 -8.01
C ASP A 207 -2.26 1.49 -7.31
N HIS A 208 -3.55 1.13 -7.26
CA HIS A 208 -4.06 -0.15 -6.78
C HIS A 208 -4.89 -0.81 -7.88
N PRO A 209 -4.98 -2.14 -7.91
CA PRO A 209 -5.96 -2.82 -8.76
C PRO A 209 -7.37 -2.37 -8.38
N SER A 210 -8.28 -2.36 -9.35
CA SER A 210 -9.66 -1.96 -9.08
C SER A 210 -10.30 -2.82 -7.98
N VAL A 211 -11.22 -2.21 -7.22
CA VAL A 211 -11.94 -2.93 -6.16
C VAL A 211 -12.63 -4.17 -6.70
N GLU A 212 -13.24 -4.07 -7.88
CA GLU A 212 -13.86 -5.21 -8.56
C GLU A 212 -12.88 -6.35 -8.78
N LYS A 213 -11.69 -6.08 -9.33
CA LYS A 213 -10.67 -7.12 -9.57
C LYS A 213 -10.17 -7.77 -8.27
N ARG A 214 -9.99 -6.98 -7.22
CA ARG A 214 -9.55 -7.50 -5.92
C ARG A 214 -10.62 -8.37 -5.28
N VAL A 215 -11.88 -7.91 -5.30
CA VAL A 215 -13.04 -8.69 -4.81
C VAL A 215 -13.21 -9.97 -5.62
N LEU A 216 -13.17 -9.90 -6.96
CA LEU A 216 -13.27 -11.07 -7.81
C LEU A 216 -12.20 -12.11 -7.48
N ARG A 217 -10.94 -11.69 -7.33
CA ARG A 217 -9.84 -12.58 -6.92
C ARG A 217 -10.08 -13.25 -5.57
N ALA A 218 -10.62 -12.51 -4.59
CA ALA A 218 -10.96 -13.09 -3.29
C ALA A 218 -12.09 -14.14 -3.42
N MET A 219 -13.08 -13.91 -4.28
CA MET A 219 -14.16 -14.87 -4.54
C MET A 219 -13.70 -16.08 -5.37
N GLU A 220 -12.80 -15.89 -6.32
CA GLU A 220 -12.16 -17.00 -7.04
C GLU A 220 -11.32 -17.88 -6.10
N TRP A 221 -10.57 -17.24 -5.18
CA TRP A 221 -9.87 -17.96 -4.13
C TRP A 221 -10.82 -18.81 -3.28
N LYS A 222 -11.94 -18.21 -2.82
CA LYS A 222 -12.97 -18.89 -2.04
C LYS A 222 -13.53 -20.11 -2.78
N ALA A 223 -13.82 -19.97 -4.07
CA ALA A 223 -14.34 -21.06 -4.89
C ALA A 223 -13.33 -22.21 -5.06
N ALA A 224 -12.04 -21.88 -5.17
CA ALA A 224 -10.96 -22.86 -5.31
C ALA A 224 -10.56 -23.53 -3.97
N HIS A 225 -10.88 -22.89 -2.82
CA HIS A 225 -10.51 -23.35 -1.48
C HIS A 225 -11.77 -23.42 -0.58
N PRO A 226 -12.74 -24.28 -0.86
CA PRO A 226 -13.94 -24.38 -0.05
C PRO A 226 -13.60 -24.79 1.38
N HIS A 227 -14.13 -24.08 2.36
CA HIS A 227 -13.99 -24.47 3.74
C HIS A 227 -14.65 -25.84 4.00
N PRO A 228 -14.01 -26.74 4.78
CA PRO A 228 -14.66 -27.99 5.19
C PRO A 228 -15.95 -27.65 5.94
N GLY A 229 -17.11 -27.98 5.37
CA GLY A 229 -18.44 -27.69 5.94
C GLY A 229 -19.22 -26.56 5.25
N ALA A 230 -18.71 -25.93 4.23
CA ALA A 230 -19.52 -25.02 3.41
C ALA A 230 -20.54 -25.84 2.59
N PRO A 231 -21.85 -25.43 2.54
CA PRO A 231 -22.81 -26.07 1.67
C PRO A 231 -22.37 -25.95 0.21
N PRO A 232 -22.64 -26.93 -0.66
CA PRO A 232 -22.31 -26.85 -2.08
C PRO A 232 -22.96 -25.63 -2.70
N ALA A 233 -22.20 -24.92 -3.54
CA ALA A 233 -22.72 -23.79 -4.30
C ALA A 233 -23.92 -24.27 -5.15
N GLN A 234 -25.07 -23.63 -4.96
CA GLN A 234 -26.29 -23.85 -5.73
C GLN A 234 -26.16 -23.16 -7.10
#